data_b022b12b9d0dd0a68a930a016aeb0e7f
#
_entry.id   b022b12b9d0dd0a68a930a016aeb0e7f
#
_cell.length_a   1.000
_cell.length_b   1.000
_cell.length_c   1.000
_cell.angle_alpha   90.00
_cell.angle_beta   90.00
_cell.angle_gamma   90.00
#
_symmetry.space_group_name_H-M   'P 1'
#
loop_
_entity.id
_entity.type
_entity.pdbx_description
1 polymer ?
#
loop_
_entity_poly.entity_id
_entity_poly.type
_entity_poly.pdbx_seq_one_letter_code
_entity_poly.pdbx_strand_id
1 'polypeptide(L)'
;SRKPLIQADWLHAGLHITAMGSDAEHKKELDSAVFSKATQIVCDSKAQCLRLGELHHAYSAGVLNEATTIFELGKMTSGQQTGRKHDDDITICDLTGTGMQDTVIATYAYRQIVNNAEAMTLEL
;
A
#
# COMPACT_ATOMS: atom_id res chain seq x y z
N SER A 1 -12.02 -8.10 2.12
CA SER A 1 -13.35 -8.21 1.51
C SER A 1 -13.26 -8.84 0.11
N ARG A 2 -14.38 -9.34 -0.43
CA ARG A 2 -14.53 -9.77 -1.83
C ARG A 2 -15.36 -8.79 -2.65
N LYS A 3 -15.91 -7.78 -2.00
CA LYS A 3 -16.69 -6.71 -2.63
C LYS A 3 -16.10 -5.37 -2.21
N PRO A 4 -16.11 -4.37 -3.08
CA PRO A 4 -15.62 -3.04 -2.74
C PRO A 4 -16.34 -2.48 -1.52
N LEU A 5 -15.57 -1.92 -0.61
CA LEU A 5 -16.04 -1.19 0.57
C LEU A 5 -16.09 0.31 0.31
N ILE A 6 -15.17 0.81 -0.52
CA ILE A 6 -15.06 2.24 -0.87
C ILE A 6 -15.48 2.43 -2.32
N GLN A 7 -16.39 3.38 -2.54
CA GLN A 7 -16.91 3.73 -3.86
C GLN A 7 -16.26 5.01 -4.37
N ALA A 8 -16.10 5.12 -5.70
CA ALA A 8 -15.49 6.29 -6.32
C ALA A 8 -16.24 7.61 -6.04
N ASP A 9 -17.57 7.55 -5.88
CA ASP A 9 -18.39 8.73 -5.63
C ASP A 9 -18.22 9.32 -4.22
N TRP A 10 -17.59 8.59 -3.32
CA TRP A 10 -17.30 9.06 -1.97
C TRP A 10 -15.98 9.85 -1.88
N LEU A 11 -15.20 9.85 -2.95
CA LEU A 11 -13.91 10.54 -2.95
C LEU A 11 -14.12 12.05 -3.08
N HIS A 12 -13.40 12.79 -2.26
CA HIS A 12 -13.36 14.25 -2.25
C HIS A 12 -11.91 14.74 -2.27
N ALA A 13 -11.73 16.01 -2.59
CA ALA A 13 -10.42 16.67 -2.57
C ALA A 13 -9.72 16.48 -1.22
N GLY A 14 -8.40 16.26 -1.26
CA GLY A 14 -7.56 16.07 -0.09
C GLY A 14 -7.63 14.67 0.55
N LEU A 15 -8.43 13.74 0.03
CA LEU A 15 -8.55 12.40 0.59
C LEU A 15 -7.26 11.59 0.40
N HIS A 16 -6.89 10.84 1.43
CA HIS A 16 -5.88 9.77 1.34
C HIS A 16 -6.50 8.42 1.69
N ILE A 17 -6.21 7.41 0.88
CA ILE A 17 -6.64 6.03 1.11
C ILE A 17 -5.40 5.16 1.27
N THR A 18 -5.31 4.42 2.37
CA THR A 18 -4.37 3.31 2.52
C THR A 18 -5.16 2.01 2.46
N ALA A 19 -4.97 1.22 1.41
CA ALA A 19 -5.57 -0.08 1.22
C ALA A 19 -4.58 -1.16 1.65
N MET A 20 -4.95 -1.98 2.63
CA MET A 20 -4.09 -3.02 3.23
C MET A 20 -4.73 -4.41 3.23
N GLY A 21 -6.00 -4.53 2.89
CA GLY A 21 -6.75 -5.78 3.04
C GLY A 21 -6.72 -6.68 1.82
N SER A 22 -6.22 -6.21 0.68
CA SER A 22 -6.17 -6.96 -0.57
C SER A 22 -4.83 -7.71 -0.75
N ASP A 23 -4.56 -8.63 0.16
CA ASP A 23 -3.35 -9.47 0.19
C ASP A 23 -3.50 -10.80 -0.56
N ALA A 24 -4.59 -10.98 -1.30
CA ALA A 24 -4.87 -12.15 -2.13
C ALA A 24 -5.69 -11.74 -3.37
N GLU A 25 -5.51 -12.47 -4.47
CA GLU A 25 -6.10 -12.17 -5.79
C GLU A 25 -7.62 -11.97 -5.79
N HIS A 26 -8.33 -12.64 -4.87
CA HIS A 26 -9.78 -12.57 -4.76
C HIS A 26 -10.30 -11.52 -3.78
N LYS A 27 -9.41 -10.87 -3.05
CA LYS A 27 -9.76 -9.80 -2.10
C LYS A 27 -9.81 -8.46 -2.80
N LYS A 28 -10.84 -7.69 -2.52
CA LYS A 28 -11.06 -6.37 -3.10
C LYS A 28 -11.75 -5.46 -2.09
N GLU A 29 -11.17 -4.31 -1.79
CA GLU A 29 -11.70 -3.31 -0.86
C GLU A 29 -12.11 -2.02 -1.56
N LEU A 30 -11.45 -1.69 -2.69
CA LEU A 30 -11.73 -0.48 -3.45
C LEU A 30 -12.49 -0.80 -4.74
N ASP A 31 -13.48 0.02 -5.07
CA ASP A 31 -13.98 0.05 -6.44
C ASP A 31 -12.84 0.48 -7.37
N SER A 32 -12.66 -0.23 -8.49
CA SER A 32 -11.57 0.08 -9.43
C SER A 32 -11.65 1.51 -9.94
N ALA A 33 -12.85 2.10 -10.08
CA ALA A 33 -13.04 3.48 -10.48
C ALA A 33 -12.44 4.51 -9.51
N VAL A 34 -12.12 4.13 -8.26
CA VAL A 34 -11.40 4.97 -7.28
C VAL A 34 -10.07 5.45 -7.86
N PHE A 35 -9.37 4.58 -8.58
CA PHE A 35 -8.06 4.90 -9.16
C PHE A 35 -8.12 5.93 -10.29
N SER A 36 -9.25 6.08 -10.98
CA SER A 36 -9.41 7.12 -12.01
C SER A 36 -9.47 8.54 -11.43
N LYS A 37 -9.80 8.67 -10.14
CA LYS A 37 -9.85 9.95 -9.42
C LYS A 37 -8.56 10.27 -8.67
N ALA A 38 -7.64 9.31 -8.57
CA ALA A 38 -6.38 9.49 -7.85
C ALA A 38 -5.41 10.38 -8.65
N THR A 39 -4.87 11.41 -8.00
CA THR A 39 -3.79 12.23 -8.54
C THR A 39 -2.42 11.57 -8.35
N GLN A 40 -2.31 10.72 -7.33
CA GLN A 40 -1.10 9.95 -7.06
C GLN A 40 -1.44 8.55 -6.56
N ILE A 41 -0.79 7.56 -7.15
CA ILE A 41 -0.91 6.16 -6.78
C ILE A 41 0.46 5.66 -6.31
N VAL A 42 0.49 5.08 -5.12
CA VAL A 42 1.68 4.52 -4.47
C VAL A 42 1.42 3.05 -4.13
N CYS A 43 2.44 2.23 -4.07
CA CYS A 43 2.36 0.85 -3.61
C CYS A 43 3.63 0.44 -2.85
N ASP A 44 3.59 -0.65 -2.10
CA ASP A 44 4.78 -1.22 -1.47
C ASP A 44 5.69 -1.89 -2.50
N SER A 45 5.15 -2.77 -3.34
CA SER A 45 5.85 -3.41 -4.46
C SER A 45 4.93 -3.46 -5.67
N LYS A 46 5.31 -2.76 -6.74
CA LYS A 46 4.51 -2.72 -7.97
C LYS A 46 4.28 -4.13 -8.54
N ALA A 47 5.32 -4.96 -8.58
CA ALA A 47 5.21 -6.32 -9.08
C ALA A 47 4.23 -7.18 -8.28
N GLN A 48 4.18 -6.99 -6.96
CA GLN A 48 3.27 -7.73 -6.07
C GLN A 48 1.84 -7.19 -6.15
N CYS A 49 1.65 -5.87 -6.10
CA CYS A 49 0.33 -5.24 -6.17
C CYS A 49 -0.38 -5.46 -7.51
N LEU A 50 0.36 -5.62 -8.60
CA LEU A 50 -0.21 -6.01 -9.90
C LEU A 50 -0.70 -7.46 -9.94
N ARG A 51 -0.32 -8.28 -8.98
CA ARG A 51 -0.75 -9.68 -8.86
C ARG A 51 -1.81 -9.91 -7.80
N LEU A 52 -1.73 -9.22 -6.66
CA LEU A 52 -2.55 -9.49 -5.49
C LEU A 52 -3.39 -8.29 -5.03
N GLY A 53 -2.86 -7.04 -5.15
CA GLY A 53 -3.40 -5.85 -4.52
C GLY A 53 -4.62 -5.25 -5.23
N GLU A 54 -5.01 -4.08 -4.78
CA GLU A 54 -6.08 -3.29 -5.41
C GLU A 54 -5.71 -2.86 -6.84
N LEU A 55 -4.40 -2.65 -7.11
CA LEU A 55 -3.89 -2.37 -8.45
C LEU A 55 -4.21 -3.50 -9.43
N HIS A 56 -4.12 -4.78 -9.00
CA HIS A 56 -4.50 -5.94 -9.81
C HIS A 56 -5.92 -5.80 -10.37
N HIS A 57 -6.87 -5.44 -9.52
CA HIS A 57 -8.27 -5.25 -9.92
C HIS A 57 -8.48 -4.05 -10.84
N ALA A 58 -7.77 -2.96 -10.61
CA ALA A 58 -7.85 -1.76 -11.43
C ALA A 58 -7.28 -1.96 -12.84
N TYR A 59 -6.18 -2.69 -12.96
CA TYR A 59 -5.63 -3.12 -14.25
C TYR A 59 -6.56 -4.09 -14.98
N SER A 60 -7.06 -5.11 -14.29
CA SER A 60 -8.00 -6.09 -14.86
C SER A 60 -9.29 -5.45 -15.35
N ALA A 61 -9.73 -4.37 -14.69
CA ALA A 61 -10.90 -3.58 -15.10
C ALA A 61 -10.61 -2.56 -16.21
N GLY A 62 -9.35 -2.42 -16.66
CA GLY A 62 -8.93 -1.46 -17.69
C GLY A 62 -8.94 0.01 -17.21
N VAL A 63 -9.07 0.26 -15.91
CA VAL A 63 -9.00 1.61 -15.31
C VAL A 63 -7.58 2.13 -15.30
N LEU A 64 -6.61 1.25 -15.05
CA LEU A 64 -5.17 1.51 -15.13
C LEU A 64 -4.56 0.77 -16.31
N ASN A 65 -3.45 1.28 -16.82
CA ASN A 65 -2.69 0.69 -17.92
C ASN A 65 -1.18 0.95 -17.75
N GLU A 66 -0.38 0.48 -18.69
CA GLU A 66 1.09 0.62 -18.63
C GLU A 66 1.59 2.07 -18.60
N ALA A 67 0.82 3.00 -19.15
CA ALA A 67 1.15 4.43 -19.12
C ALA A 67 0.87 5.08 -17.76
N THR A 68 0.13 4.38 -16.86
CA THR A 68 -0.19 4.90 -15.53
C THR A 68 1.06 4.94 -14.66
N THR A 69 1.38 6.12 -14.13
CA THR A 69 2.50 6.29 -13.20
C THR A 69 2.13 5.78 -11.82
N ILE A 70 2.83 4.75 -11.36
CA ILE A 70 2.71 4.18 -10.02
C ILE A 70 4.06 4.30 -9.33
N PHE A 71 4.05 4.88 -8.13
CA PHE A 71 5.25 5.05 -7.32
C PHE A 71 5.40 3.90 -6.33
N GLU A 72 6.63 3.53 -6.03
CA GLU A 72 6.92 2.60 -4.94
C GLU A 72 7.27 3.37 -3.66
N LEU A 73 6.68 2.96 -2.53
CA LEU A 73 6.84 3.60 -1.24
C LEU A 73 8.32 3.73 -0.82
N GLY A 74 9.14 2.72 -1.15
CA GLY A 74 10.57 2.74 -0.89
C GLY A 74 11.31 3.90 -1.56
N LYS A 75 10.91 4.31 -2.77
CA LYS A 75 11.48 5.46 -3.47
C LYS A 75 11.06 6.79 -2.85
N MET A 76 9.86 6.84 -2.27
CA MET A 76 9.38 8.02 -1.55
C MET A 76 10.08 8.19 -0.21
N THR A 77 10.20 7.12 0.57
CA THR A 77 10.86 7.15 1.89
C THR A 77 12.37 7.40 1.79
N SER A 78 13.00 7.04 0.65
CA SER A 78 14.40 7.37 0.35
C SER A 78 14.62 8.76 -0.24
N GLY A 79 13.57 9.58 -0.39
CA GLY A 79 13.65 10.93 -0.94
C GLY A 79 13.83 11.01 -2.47
N GLN A 80 13.77 9.88 -3.17
CA GLN A 80 13.89 9.85 -4.64
C GLN A 80 12.62 10.32 -5.35
N GLN A 81 11.49 10.30 -4.64
CA GLN A 81 10.20 10.77 -5.14
C GLN A 81 9.45 11.56 -4.05
N THR A 82 8.69 12.56 -4.47
CA THR A 82 7.87 13.37 -3.56
C THR A 82 6.47 12.78 -3.46
N GLY A 83 5.87 12.91 -2.28
CA GLY A 83 4.48 12.56 -2.02
C GLY A 83 3.50 13.60 -2.56
N ARG A 84 2.40 13.77 -1.83
CA ARG A 84 1.36 14.76 -2.11
C ARG A 84 1.97 16.14 -2.39
N LYS A 85 1.48 16.82 -3.44
CA LYS A 85 1.97 18.14 -3.87
C LYS A 85 1.00 19.27 -3.52
N HIS A 86 -0.29 18.96 -3.50
CA HIS A 86 -1.35 19.93 -3.23
C HIS A 86 -2.32 19.37 -2.19
N ASP A 87 -2.93 20.25 -1.40
CA ASP A 87 -3.83 19.84 -0.32
C ASP A 87 -5.10 19.14 -0.83
N ASP A 88 -5.50 19.41 -2.05
CA ASP A 88 -6.65 18.80 -2.72
C ASP A 88 -6.31 17.52 -3.51
N ASP A 89 -5.04 17.11 -3.56
CA ASP A 89 -4.67 15.83 -4.19
C ASP A 89 -5.40 14.65 -3.53
N ILE A 90 -5.93 13.75 -4.36
CA ILE A 90 -6.45 12.46 -3.92
C ILE A 90 -5.33 11.43 -4.09
N THR A 91 -4.90 10.83 -2.99
CA THR A 91 -3.77 9.90 -3.00
C THR A 91 -4.19 8.51 -2.52
N ILE A 92 -3.69 7.46 -3.20
CA ILE A 92 -3.97 6.07 -2.85
C ILE A 92 -2.64 5.35 -2.62
N CYS A 93 -2.56 4.59 -1.52
CA CYS A 93 -1.45 3.70 -1.23
C CYS A 93 -1.97 2.26 -1.13
N ASP A 94 -1.56 1.40 -2.07
CA ASP A 94 -1.91 -0.01 -2.10
C ASP A 94 -0.78 -0.83 -1.46
N LEU A 95 -1.06 -1.49 -0.33
CA LEU A 95 -0.10 -2.25 0.46
C LEU A 95 -0.55 -3.71 0.55
N THR A 96 0.25 -4.58 0.01
CA THR A 96 0.00 -6.03 0.02
C THR A 96 0.81 -6.78 1.09
N GLY A 97 1.69 -6.05 1.79
CA GLY A 97 2.62 -6.62 2.76
C GLY A 97 3.84 -7.27 2.09
N THR A 98 5.01 -6.90 2.57
CA THR A 98 6.27 -7.49 2.09
C THR A 98 7.02 -8.10 3.26
N GLY A 99 7.66 -9.26 3.08
CA GLY A 99 8.44 -9.93 4.13
C GLY A 99 9.60 -9.07 4.66
N MET A 100 10.00 -8.04 3.92
CA MET A 100 10.98 -7.06 4.38
C MET A 100 10.45 -6.24 5.55
N GLN A 101 9.16 -5.87 5.55
CA GLN A 101 8.53 -5.11 6.64
C GLN A 101 8.57 -5.91 7.95
N ASP A 102 8.22 -7.21 7.89
CA ASP A 102 8.26 -8.11 9.03
C ASP A 102 9.69 -8.29 9.55
N THR A 103 10.66 -8.46 8.66
CA THR A 103 12.08 -8.58 9.01
C THR A 103 12.62 -7.32 9.70
N VAL A 104 12.26 -6.15 9.19
CA VAL A 104 12.72 -4.87 9.76
C VAL A 104 12.13 -4.65 11.15
N ILE A 105 10.81 -4.85 11.33
CA ILE A 105 10.17 -4.65 12.62
C ILE A 105 10.63 -5.68 13.65
N ALA A 106 10.80 -6.95 13.26
CA ALA A 106 11.33 -7.99 14.13
C ALA A 106 12.77 -7.69 14.56
N THR A 107 13.61 -7.23 13.63
CA THR A 107 14.99 -6.84 13.94
C THR A 107 15.03 -5.64 14.88
N TYR A 108 14.18 -4.66 14.66
CA TYR A 108 14.08 -3.48 15.54
C TYR A 108 13.63 -3.90 16.94
N ALA A 109 12.54 -4.68 17.06
CA ALA A 109 12.03 -5.19 18.34
C ALA A 109 13.09 -6.01 19.10
N TYR A 110 13.77 -6.93 18.40
CA TYR A 110 14.86 -7.72 18.98
C TYR A 110 15.96 -6.83 19.58
N ARG A 111 16.43 -5.82 18.86
CA ARG A 111 17.46 -4.90 19.34
C ARG A 111 17.01 -4.13 20.59
N GLN A 112 15.75 -3.71 20.65
CA GLN A 112 15.23 -3.02 21.83
C GLN A 112 15.18 -3.94 23.05
N ILE A 113 14.70 -5.17 22.89
CA ILE A 113 14.57 -6.14 23.99
C ILE A 113 15.94 -6.55 24.53
N VAL A 114 16.89 -6.91 23.66
CA VAL A 114 18.24 -7.36 24.06
C VAL A 114 19.00 -6.26 24.82
N ASN A 115 18.83 -4.99 24.40
CA ASN A 115 19.50 -3.88 25.05
C ASN A 115 18.85 -3.47 26.40
N ASN A 116 17.60 -3.86 26.67
CA ASN A 116 16.86 -3.47 27.87
C ASN A 116 16.86 -4.54 28.98
N ALA A 117 17.59 -5.63 28.84
CA ALA A 117 17.68 -6.75 29.79
C ALA A 117 16.33 -7.37 30.22
N GLU A 118 15.26 -7.10 29.51
CA GLU A 118 13.91 -7.64 29.77
C GLU A 118 13.61 -8.89 28.91
N ALA A 119 14.59 -9.36 28.15
CA ALA A 119 14.41 -10.54 27.30
C ALA A 119 14.40 -11.82 28.13
N MET A 120 13.33 -12.59 28.01
CA MET A 120 13.26 -13.94 28.53
C MET A 120 13.84 -14.90 27.47
N THR A 121 14.93 -15.60 27.85
CA THR A 121 15.52 -16.66 27.00
C THR A 121 14.77 -17.96 27.27
N LEU A 122 14.16 -18.53 26.22
CA LEU A 122 13.62 -19.88 26.27
C LEU A 122 14.71 -20.84 25.80
N GLU A 123 15.11 -21.75 26.68
CA GLU A 123 15.92 -22.90 26.25
C GLU A 123 14.98 -23.94 25.62
N LEU A 124 15.30 -24.32 24.38
CA LEU A 124 14.58 -25.34 23.59
C LEU A 124 15.25 -26.68 23.76
#